data_bff4eaa6c620e2beb5c8f9bea268e2e0
#
_entry.id   bff4eaa6c620e2beb5c8f9bea268e2e0
#
_cell.length_a   1.000
_cell.length_b   1.000
_cell.length_c   1.000
_cell.angle_alpha   90.00
_cell.angle_beta   90.00
_cell.angle_gamma   90.00
#
_symmetry.space_group_name_H-M   'P 1'
#
loop_
_entity.id
_entity.type
_entity.pdbx_description
1 polymer ?
#
loop_
_entity_poly.entity_id
_entity_poly.type
_entity_poly.pdbx_seq_one_letter_code
_entity_poly.pdbx_strand_id
1 'polypeptide(L)'
;SLGITALFTACQAQINNARTVTVSVSGNCGMCEKTIEQAAFVKREASADWDERTQRATMTYDSTRTNADAILQRIAHAGYDNERYLAPDKTYAGLHGCCQYERTLKKAGLPSEATTMATGHDHAGHKDAAQLPTATEADPLRPVFDAYFALKDALVASDAVQAMNLAGKLNGAMHAVDPQRLSAELQTVWTNVMGSTMPVLHPLSTTKDLAEQRNGFAKLTPAMLRLAKAAPGDAPVYLDHCPMYEGGADWLSRDKAIRNPYYGSQMLTCGSVKETIAK
;
A
#
# COMPACT_ATOMS: atom_id res chain seq x y z
N SER A 1 4.72 37.95 -40.67
CA SER A 1 4.28 37.43 -39.35
C SER A 1 4.91 36.06 -39.14
N LEU A 2 6.00 35.98 -38.35
CA LEU A 2 6.59 34.73 -37.92
C LEU A 2 5.82 34.25 -36.69
N GLY A 3 5.12 33.12 -36.83
CA GLY A 3 4.50 32.42 -35.70
C GLY A 3 5.53 31.62 -34.92
N ILE A 4 5.79 32.00 -33.67
CA ILE A 4 6.60 31.23 -32.73
C ILE A 4 5.68 30.16 -32.12
N THR A 5 5.81 28.92 -32.58
CA THR A 5 5.20 27.75 -31.93
C THR A 5 6.04 27.40 -30.69
N ALA A 6 5.53 27.76 -29.50
CA ALA A 6 6.10 27.33 -28.23
C ALA A 6 5.84 25.83 -28.04
N LEU A 7 6.85 25.00 -28.19
CA LEU A 7 6.87 23.61 -27.80
C LEU A 7 6.91 23.54 -26.25
N PHE A 8 5.76 23.26 -25.63
CA PHE A 8 5.71 22.85 -24.25
C PHE A 8 6.29 21.44 -24.13
N THR A 9 7.57 21.35 -23.86
CA THR A 9 8.21 20.10 -23.44
C THR A 9 7.76 19.81 -22.00
N ALA A 10 6.77 18.92 -21.85
CA ALA A 10 6.45 18.36 -20.53
C ALA A 10 7.71 17.67 -20.00
N CYS A 11 8.25 18.16 -18.90
CA CYS A 11 9.40 17.59 -18.21
C CYS A 11 8.95 16.28 -17.52
N GLN A 12 8.82 15.20 -18.28
CA GLN A 12 8.66 13.87 -17.72
C GLN A 12 9.96 13.49 -17.03
N ALA A 13 9.89 13.14 -15.76
CA ALA A 13 11.05 12.70 -15.00
C ALA A 13 11.62 11.44 -15.67
N GLN A 14 12.78 11.57 -16.31
CA GLN A 14 13.39 10.53 -17.12
C GLN A 14 13.71 9.29 -16.26
N ILE A 15 13.19 8.13 -16.68
CA ILE A 15 13.52 6.83 -16.10
C ILE A 15 14.86 6.39 -16.71
N ASN A 16 15.87 6.18 -15.87
CA ASN A 16 17.18 5.67 -16.31
C ASN A 16 17.10 4.17 -16.58
N ASN A 17 18.00 3.65 -17.44
CA ASN A 17 18.04 2.22 -17.80
C ASN A 17 16.65 1.66 -18.20
N ALA A 18 15.88 2.49 -18.88
CA ALA A 18 14.47 2.22 -19.18
C ALA A 18 14.29 0.95 -20.02
N ARG A 19 13.44 0.06 -19.54
CA ARG A 19 12.86 -1.03 -20.33
C ARG A 19 11.37 -0.80 -20.48
N THR A 20 10.85 -1.14 -21.65
CA THR A 20 9.42 -1.05 -21.96
C THR A 20 8.89 -2.42 -22.32
N VAL A 21 7.74 -2.78 -21.73
CA VAL A 21 6.99 -4.00 -22.04
C VAL A 21 5.51 -3.66 -22.11
N THR A 22 4.78 -4.36 -22.99
CA THR A 22 3.32 -4.21 -23.11
C THR A 22 2.64 -5.51 -22.74
N VAL A 23 1.73 -5.44 -21.78
CA VAL A 23 1.07 -6.59 -21.14
C VAL A 23 -0.44 -6.40 -21.13
N SER A 24 -1.21 -7.49 -21.01
CA SER A 24 -2.66 -7.41 -20.84
C SER A 24 -3.00 -7.12 -19.38
N VAL A 25 -3.88 -6.13 -19.17
CA VAL A 25 -4.42 -5.75 -17.85
C VAL A 25 -5.91 -5.49 -18.04
N SER A 26 -6.75 -6.21 -17.29
CA SER A 26 -8.20 -6.09 -17.37
C SER A 26 -8.69 -4.78 -16.77
N GLY A 27 -9.69 -4.17 -17.41
CA GLY A 27 -10.32 -2.93 -16.96
C GLY A 27 -11.39 -2.49 -17.95
N ASN A 28 -12.26 -1.52 -17.60
CA ASN A 28 -13.44 -1.16 -18.41
C ASN A 28 -13.55 0.32 -18.74
N CYS A 29 -12.81 1.22 -18.08
CA CYS A 29 -13.08 2.66 -18.18
C CYS A 29 -11.91 3.53 -17.76
N GLY A 30 -11.98 4.82 -18.02
CA GLY A 30 -10.95 5.80 -17.66
C GLY A 30 -10.68 5.94 -16.14
N MET A 31 -11.54 5.41 -15.26
CA MET A 31 -11.22 5.29 -13.83
C MET A 31 -10.29 4.09 -13.58
N CYS A 32 -10.46 3.00 -14.34
CA CYS A 32 -9.54 1.87 -14.32
C CYS A 32 -8.16 2.30 -14.79
N GLU A 33 -8.08 3.05 -15.90
CA GLU A 33 -6.85 3.64 -16.44
C GLU A 33 -6.06 4.36 -15.35
N LYS A 34 -6.67 5.35 -14.69
CA LYS A 34 -6.03 6.11 -13.62
C LYS A 34 -5.52 5.22 -12.48
N THR A 35 -6.29 4.23 -12.08
CA THR A 35 -5.91 3.35 -10.96
C THR A 35 -4.80 2.38 -11.35
N ILE A 36 -4.84 1.84 -12.56
CA ILE A 36 -3.81 0.95 -13.11
C ILE A 36 -2.48 1.71 -13.23
N GLU A 37 -2.51 2.89 -13.84
CA GLU A 37 -1.33 3.73 -14.03
C GLU A 37 -0.75 4.20 -12.70
N GLN A 38 -1.61 4.59 -11.76
CA GLN A 38 -1.18 4.99 -10.41
C GLN A 38 -0.56 3.82 -9.65
N ALA A 39 -1.10 2.62 -9.75
CA ALA A 39 -0.53 1.41 -9.14
C ALA A 39 0.83 1.04 -9.73
N ALA A 40 1.03 1.28 -11.03
CA ALA A 40 2.29 1.06 -11.71
C ALA A 40 3.34 2.13 -11.38
N PHE A 41 2.92 3.35 -11.06
CA PHE A 41 3.80 4.52 -10.99
C PHE A 41 4.69 4.51 -9.75
N VAL A 42 6.00 4.65 -10.00
CA VAL A 42 7.01 5.01 -9.00
C VAL A 42 7.92 6.06 -9.62
N LYS A 43 8.03 7.22 -8.98
CA LYS A 43 8.77 8.37 -9.52
C LYS A 43 10.21 7.99 -9.91
N ARG A 44 10.58 8.23 -11.17
CA ARG A 44 11.88 7.91 -11.77
C ARG A 44 12.23 6.41 -11.80
N GLU A 45 11.27 5.54 -11.55
CA GLU A 45 11.50 4.11 -11.50
C GLU A 45 10.54 3.32 -12.38
N ALA A 46 9.26 3.64 -12.37
CA ALA A 46 8.26 2.95 -13.17
C ALA A 46 7.08 3.85 -13.52
N SER A 47 6.52 3.64 -14.72
CA SER A 47 5.25 4.21 -15.19
C SER A 47 4.53 3.21 -16.06
N ALA A 48 3.23 3.36 -16.21
CA ALA A 48 2.43 2.65 -17.21
C ALA A 48 1.52 3.63 -17.94
N ASP A 49 1.18 3.26 -19.17
CA ASP A 49 0.16 3.87 -20.00
C ASP A 49 -0.81 2.74 -20.40
N TRP A 50 -2.05 2.82 -19.94
CA TRP A 50 -3.06 1.77 -20.14
C TRP A 50 -4.16 2.24 -21.10
N ASP A 51 -4.38 1.48 -22.16
CA ASP A 51 -5.39 1.77 -23.18
C ASP A 51 -6.67 0.95 -22.92
N GLU A 52 -7.79 1.65 -22.73
CA GLU A 52 -9.11 1.07 -22.43
C GLU A 52 -9.62 0.15 -23.55
N ARG A 53 -9.38 0.48 -24.81
CA ARG A 53 -9.91 -0.27 -25.96
C ARG A 53 -9.17 -1.60 -26.17
N THR A 54 -7.87 -1.60 -25.91
CA THR A 54 -7.02 -2.79 -26.11
C THR A 54 -6.81 -3.58 -24.82
N GLN A 55 -7.15 -3.00 -23.66
CA GLN A 55 -6.88 -3.53 -22.33
C GLN A 55 -5.40 -3.91 -22.16
N ARG A 56 -4.51 -3.06 -22.66
CA ARG A 56 -3.07 -3.27 -22.59
C ARG A 56 -2.39 -2.11 -21.86
N ALA A 57 -1.48 -2.46 -21.00
CA ALA A 57 -0.61 -1.52 -20.30
C ALA A 57 0.79 -1.54 -20.92
N THR A 58 1.27 -0.40 -21.37
CA THR A 58 2.67 -0.21 -21.78
C THR A 58 3.44 0.31 -20.57
N MET A 59 4.21 -0.57 -19.94
CA MET A 59 4.98 -0.24 -18.73
C MET A 59 6.42 0.11 -19.10
N THR A 60 6.91 1.25 -18.62
CA THR A 60 8.32 1.68 -18.72
C THR A 60 8.93 1.72 -17.33
N TYR A 61 10.08 1.07 -17.13
CA TYR A 61 10.71 0.96 -15.81
C TYR A 61 12.24 0.90 -15.89
N ASP A 62 12.88 1.34 -14.80
CA ASP A 62 14.33 1.20 -14.60
C ASP A 62 14.67 -0.24 -14.24
N SER A 63 15.29 -0.96 -15.18
CA SER A 63 15.59 -2.39 -15.04
C SER A 63 16.64 -2.71 -13.96
N THR A 64 17.32 -1.71 -13.43
CA THR A 64 18.27 -1.86 -12.31
C THR A 64 17.60 -1.71 -10.93
N ARG A 65 16.38 -1.17 -10.89
CA ARG A 65 15.67 -0.86 -9.64
C ARG A 65 14.39 -1.68 -9.44
N THR A 66 13.75 -2.05 -10.54
CA THR A 66 12.50 -2.82 -10.51
C THR A 66 12.39 -3.72 -11.75
N ASN A 67 11.33 -4.49 -11.84
CA ASN A 67 11.04 -5.35 -12.98
C ASN A 67 9.52 -5.36 -13.27
N ALA A 68 9.17 -5.88 -14.45
CA ALA A 68 7.77 -5.96 -14.90
C ALA A 68 6.89 -6.74 -13.92
N ASP A 69 7.43 -7.78 -13.29
CA ASP A 69 6.71 -8.64 -12.36
C ASP A 69 6.25 -7.89 -11.11
N ALA A 70 7.13 -7.12 -10.49
CA ALA A 70 6.81 -6.28 -9.35
C ALA A 70 5.75 -5.20 -9.67
N ILE A 71 5.75 -4.68 -10.91
CA ILE A 71 4.74 -3.72 -11.35
C ILE A 71 3.38 -4.42 -11.52
N LEU A 72 3.36 -5.60 -12.15
CA LEU A 72 2.14 -6.38 -12.35
C LEU A 72 1.51 -6.84 -11.03
N GLN A 73 2.32 -7.17 -10.02
CA GLN A 73 1.83 -7.48 -8.68
C GLN A 73 1.13 -6.26 -8.05
N ARG A 74 1.71 -5.05 -8.16
CA ARG A 74 1.07 -3.83 -7.65
C ARG A 74 -0.28 -3.56 -8.34
N ILE A 75 -0.34 -3.75 -9.67
CA ILE A 75 -1.56 -3.60 -10.46
C ILE A 75 -2.62 -4.63 -10.01
N ALA A 76 -2.23 -5.90 -9.80
CA ALA A 76 -3.13 -6.92 -9.30
C ALA A 76 -3.65 -6.58 -7.89
N HIS A 77 -2.78 -6.13 -7.00
CA HIS A 77 -3.18 -5.69 -5.65
C HIS A 77 -4.10 -4.45 -5.65
N ALA A 78 -4.07 -3.65 -6.71
CA ALA A 78 -5.02 -2.55 -6.90
C ALA A 78 -6.40 -3.00 -7.42
N GLY A 79 -6.58 -4.29 -7.71
CA GLY A 79 -7.86 -4.87 -8.11
C GLY A 79 -7.96 -5.26 -9.59
N TYR A 80 -6.85 -5.24 -10.34
CA TYR A 80 -6.86 -5.46 -11.78
C TYR A 80 -6.09 -6.72 -12.17
N ASP A 81 -6.83 -7.73 -12.69
CA ASP A 81 -6.23 -8.94 -13.25
C ASP A 81 -5.30 -8.59 -14.40
N ASN A 82 -4.18 -9.28 -14.48
CA ASN A 82 -3.24 -9.16 -15.58
C ASN A 82 -2.73 -10.53 -15.99
N GLU A 83 -1.93 -10.60 -17.05
CA GLU A 83 -1.50 -11.88 -17.65
C GLU A 83 -0.70 -12.79 -16.68
N ARG A 84 -0.19 -12.26 -15.56
CA ARG A 84 0.58 -13.03 -14.58
C ARG A 84 -0.14 -13.21 -13.24
N TYR A 85 -0.93 -12.22 -12.82
CA TYR A 85 -1.52 -12.17 -11.49
C TYR A 85 -3.00 -11.88 -11.56
N LEU A 86 -3.78 -12.61 -10.77
CA LEU A 86 -5.17 -12.27 -10.50
C LEU A 86 -5.25 -11.30 -9.33
N ALA A 87 -6.09 -10.30 -9.45
CA ALA A 87 -6.44 -9.43 -8.32
C ALA A 87 -7.05 -10.26 -7.18
N PRO A 88 -6.70 -9.97 -5.92
CA PRO A 88 -7.38 -10.58 -4.79
C PRO A 88 -8.89 -10.33 -4.89
N ASP A 89 -9.70 -11.38 -4.69
CA ASP A 89 -11.16 -11.30 -4.86
C ASP A 89 -11.79 -10.18 -4.04
N LYS A 90 -11.29 -9.97 -2.83
CA LYS A 90 -11.74 -8.89 -1.95
C LYS A 90 -11.43 -7.50 -2.52
N THR A 91 -10.26 -7.32 -3.12
CA THR A 91 -9.87 -6.04 -3.72
C THR A 91 -10.70 -5.77 -4.97
N TYR A 92 -10.87 -6.77 -5.82
CA TYR A 92 -11.73 -6.67 -7.00
C TYR A 92 -13.19 -6.35 -6.62
N ALA A 93 -13.76 -7.03 -5.63
CA ALA A 93 -15.11 -6.77 -5.16
C ALA A 93 -15.31 -5.37 -4.56
N GLY A 94 -14.21 -4.75 -4.09
CA GLY A 94 -14.20 -3.38 -3.59
C GLY A 94 -14.04 -2.30 -4.67
N LEU A 95 -13.85 -2.67 -5.93
CA LEU A 95 -13.81 -1.70 -7.03
C LEU A 95 -15.19 -1.07 -7.23
N HIS A 96 -15.18 0.18 -7.70
CA HIS A 96 -16.42 0.84 -8.11
C HIS A 96 -17.13 -0.01 -9.18
N GLY A 97 -18.48 -0.01 -9.20
CA GLY A 97 -19.26 -0.89 -10.07
C GLY A 97 -18.89 -0.82 -11.56
N CYS A 98 -18.52 0.36 -12.09
CA CYS A 98 -18.05 0.49 -13.48
C CYS A 98 -16.63 -0.07 -13.69
N CYS A 99 -15.85 -0.29 -12.64
CA CYS A 99 -14.50 -0.89 -12.69
C CYS A 99 -14.53 -2.41 -12.47
N GLN A 100 -15.69 -3.00 -12.14
CA GLN A 100 -15.84 -4.44 -12.02
C GLN A 100 -15.98 -5.04 -13.43
N TYR A 101 -14.84 -5.35 -14.02
CA TYR A 101 -14.73 -5.98 -15.35
C TYR A 101 -15.05 -7.48 -15.30
N GLU A 102 -15.32 -8.10 -16.45
CA GLU A 102 -15.49 -9.55 -16.53
C GLU A 102 -14.11 -10.24 -16.34
N ARG A 103 -13.97 -11.05 -15.29
CA ARG A 103 -12.70 -11.72 -14.95
C ARG A 103 -12.43 -12.93 -15.87
N THR A 104 -12.16 -12.66 -17.13
CA THR A 104 -11.88 -13.69 -18.14
C THR A 104 -10.62 -14.49 -17.82
N LEU A 105 -9.58 -13.86 -17.28
CA LEU A 105 -8.33 -14.53 -16.89
C LEU A 105 -8.55 -15.50 -15.72
N LYS A 106 -9.43 -15.18 -14.77
CA LYS A 106 -9.83 -16.12 -13.70
C LYS A 106 -10.59 -17.32 -14.26
N LYS A 107 -11.48 -17.11 -15.25
CA LYS A 107 -12.18 -18.18 -15.94
C LYS A 107 -11.24 -19.06 -16.77
N ALA A 108 -10.16 -18.51 -17.29
CA ALA A 108 -9.13 -19.22 -18.05
C ALA A 108 -8.16 -20.04 -17.17
N GLY A 109 -8.35 -20.04 -15.84
CA GLY A 109 -7.58 -20.87 -14.90
C GLY A 109 -6.21 -20.31 -14.55
N LEU A 110 -5.96 -19.01 -14.71
CA LEU A 110 -4.78 -18.40 -14.11
C LEU A 110 -4.84 -18.58 -12.58
N PRO A 111 -3.76 -19.01 -11.91
CA PRO A 111 -3.76 -19.16 -10.47
C PRO A 111 -3.97 -17.79 -9.80
N SER A 112 -5.00 -17.72 -8.97
CA SER A 112 -5.08 -16.68 -7.94
C SER A 112 -3.88 -16.86 -7.02
N GLU A 113 -3.20 -15.79 -6.60
CA GLU A 113 -2.07 -15.85 -5.66
C GLU A 113 -2.47 -16.50 -4.32
N ALA A 114 -2.74 -17.79 -4.34
CA ALA A 114 -2.88 -18.63 -3.16
C ALA A 114 -2.35 -20.05 -3.43
N THR A 115 -1.56 -20.24 -4.52
CA THR A 115 -0.95 -21.57 -4.71
C THR A 115 0.42 -21.41 -5.33
N THR A 116 1.40 -21.56 -4.47
CA THR A 116 2.82 -21.71 -4.74
C THR A 116 3.09 -22.91 -5.63
N MET A 117 3.91 -22.71 -6.64
CA MET A 117 4.79 -23.62 -7.37
C MET A 117 4.76 -25.10 -6.95
N ALA A 118 4.44 -25.95 -7.89
CA ALA A 118 5.01 -27.30 -7.96
C ALA A 118 5.12 -27.70 -9.43
N THR A 119 6.31 -27.55 -10.00
CA THR A 119 6.72 -28.28 -11.20
C THR A 119 7.28 -29.63 -10.73
N GLY A 120 6.64 -30.70 -11.22
CA GLY A 120 7.10 -32.06 -10.93
C GLY A 120 8.40 -32.40 -11.64
N HIS A 121 9.24 -33.08 -10.92
CA HIS A 121 10.14 -34.11 -11.45
C HIS A 121 10.13 -35.27 -10.47
N ASP A 122 9.69 -36.42 -10.97
CA ASP A 122 9.82 -37.72 -10.33
C ASP A 122 11.29 -38.06 -10.09
N HIS A 123 11.66 -38.37 -8.87
CA HIS A 123 12.64 -39.40 -8.55
C HIS A 123 12.36 -40.00 -7.17
N ALA A 124 12.37 -41.31 -7.18
CA ALA A 124 12.05 -42.22 -6.08
C ALA A 124 12.98 -42.09 -4.85
N GLY A 125 12.37 -42.19 -3.68
CA GLY A 125 12.91 -42.94 -2.52
C GLY A 125 13.99 -42.24 -1.69
N HIS A 126 13.60 -41.75 -0.53
CA HIS A 126 14.17 -42.14 0.74
C HIS A 126 13.31 -41.59 1.89
N LYS A 127 12.95 -42.46 2.81
CA LYS A 127 12.28 -42.15 4.07
C LYS A 127 13.27 -41.47 4.98
N ASP A 128 13.02 -40.25 5.39
CA ASP A 128 13.41 -39.73 6.69
C ASP A 128 12.42 -38.62 7.05
N ALA A 129 11.77 -38.79 8.19
CA ALA A 129 10.82 -37.88 8.74
C ALA A 129 11.56 -36.65 9.28
N ALA A 130 11.78 -35.65 8.42
CA ALA A 130 12.15 -34.31 8.85
C ALA A 130 10.85 -33.48 8.96
N GLN A 131 10.58 -33.03 10.18
CA GLN A 131 9.50 -32.11 10.49
C GLN A 131 9.49 -30.94 9.49
N LEU A 132 8.36 -30.77 8.77
CA LEU A 132 8.10 -29.55 8.02
C LEU A 132 8.22 -28.36 8.99
N PRO A 133 8.91 -27.27 8.60
CA PRO A 133 8.83 -26.03 9.34
C PRO A 133 7.34 -25.59 9.33
N THR A 134 6.79 -25.48 10.52
CA THR A 134 5.46 -24.92 10.77
C THR A 134 5.34 -23.61 10.01
N ALA A 135 4.29 -23.47 9.20
CA ALA A 135 3.91 -22.22 8.55
C ALA A 135 4.02 -21.10 9.58
N THR A 136 4.89 -20.14 9.35
CA THR A 136 5.03 -18.96 10.21
C THR A 136 3.67 -18.31 10.27
N GLU A 137 3.03 -18.38 11.42
CA GLU A 137 1.67 -17.85 11.63
C GLU A 137 1.71 -16.36 11.30
N ALA A 138 0.92 -15.96 10.31
CA ALA A 138 0.94 -14.59 9.80
C ALA A 138 0.65 -13.62 10.96
N ASP A 139 1.52 -12.62 11.16
CA ASP A 139 1.39 -11.59 12.18
C ASP A 139 -0.03 -10.96 12.12
N PRO A 140 -0.87 -11.15 13.16
CA PRO A 140 -2.25 -10.68 13.17
C PRO A 140 -2.37 -9.15 13.14
N LEU A 141 -1.30 -8.42 13.50
CA LEU A 141 -1.26 -6.96 13.51
C LEU A 141 -0.73 -6.35 12.20
N ARG A 142 -0.16 -7.15 11.32
CA ARG A 142 0.39 -6.67 10.05
C ARG A 142 -0.62 -5.86 9.21
N PRO A 143 -1.89 -6.30 9.03
CA PRO A 143 -2.88 -5.53 8.28
C PRO A 143 -3.20 -4.17 8.90
N VAL A 144 -3.12 -4.05 10.24
CA VAL A 144 -3.33 -2.80 10.97
C VAL A 144 -2.21 -1.80 10.67
N PHE A 145 -0.95 -2.25 10.76
CA PHE A 145 0.19 -1.41 10.43
C PHE A 145 0.25 -1.04 8.96
N ASP A 146 -0.07 -1.96 8.06
CA ASP A 146 -0.11 -1.69 6.62
C ASP A 146 -1.13 -0.59 6.30
N ALA A 147 -2.32 -0.64 6.90
CA ALA A 147 -3.34 0.38 6.70
C ALA A 147 -2.94 1.74 7.33
N TYR A 148 -2.28 1.74 8.50
CA TYR A 148 -1.78 2.97 9.12
C TYR A 148 -0.71 3.65 8.25
N PHE A 149 0.26 2.91 7.73
CA PHE A 149 1.30 3.48 6.88
C PHE A 149 0.74 3.97 5.55
N ALA A 150 -0.22 3.26 4.96
CA ALA A 150 -0.91 3.74 3.76
C ALA A 150 -1.68 5.05 4.02
N LEU A 151 -2.36 5.17 5.16
CA LEU A 151 -3.02 6.42 5.57
C LEU A 151 -2.00 7.57 5.72
N LYS A 152 -0.86 7.32 6.36
CA LYS A 152 0.25 8.27 6.45
C LYS A 152 0.69 8.74 5.05
N ASP A 153 0.86 7.82 4.10
CA ASP A 153 1.31 8.16 2.75
C ASP A 153 0.27 8.98 1.96
N ALA A 154 -1.02 8.71 2.14
CA ALA A 154 -2.08 9.54 1.57
C ALA A 154 -2.07 10.97 2.13
N LEU A 155 -1.82 11.15 3.44
CA LEU A 155 -1.69 12.46 4.05
C LEU A 155 -0.43 13.20 3.58
N VAL A 156 0.70 12.50 3.36
CA VAL A 156 1.90 13.05 2.72
C VAL A 156 1.59 13.55 1.31
N ALA A 157 0.80 12.78 0.55
CA ALA A 157 0.35 13.16 -0.79
C ALA A 157 -0.72 14.27 -0.78
N SER A 158 -1.26 14.61 0.39
CA SER A 158 -2.40 15.54 0.55
C SER A 158 -3.66 15.08 -0.21
N ASP A 159 -3.84 13.76 -0.31
CA ASP A 159 -5.02 13.14 -0.95
C ASP A 159 -6.08 12.85 0.12
N ALA A 160 -7.00 13.80 0.32
CA ALA A 160 -8.04 13.71 1.32
C ALA A 160 -9.05 12.57 1.06
N VAL A 161 -9.32 12.24 -0.20
CA VAL A 161 -10.24 11.14 -0.55
C VAL A 161 -9.59 9.80 -0.22
N GLN A 162 -8.35 9.63 -0.61
CA GLN A 162 -7.60 8.41 -0.29
C GLN A 162 -7.37 8.26 1.21
N ALA A 163 -7.05 9.35 1.92
CA ALA A 163 -6.89 9.34 3.37
C ALA A 163 -8.19 8.90 4.09
N MET A 164 -9.36 9.41 3.67
CA MET A 164 -10.66 8.97 4.18
C MET A 164 -10.87 7.45 3.97
N ASN A 165 -10.63 6.96 2.75
CA ASN A 165 -10.79 5.54 2.42
C ASN A 165 -9.83 4.65 3.23
N LEU A 166 -8.59 5.10 3.42
CA LEU A 166 -7.57 4.35 4.18
C LEU A 166 -7.82 4.39 5.69
N ALA A 167 -8.39 5.46 6.22
CA ALA A 167 -8.89 5.48 7.59
C ALA A 167 -10.00 4.43 7.79
N GLY A 168 -10.92 4.28 6.83
CA GLY A 168 -11.92 3.21 6.82
C GLY A 168 -11.29 1.81 6.76
N LYS A 169 -10.24 1.61 5.94
CA LYS A 169 -9.50 0.35 5.90
C LYS A 169 -8.79 0.05 7.21
N LEU A 170 -8.17 1.06 7.84
CA LEU A 170 -7.55 0.91 9.16
C LEU A 170 -8.59 0.51 10.21
N ASN A 171 -9.74 1.17 10.22
CA ASN A 171 -10.85 0.82 11.11
C ASN A 171 -11.29 -0.66 10.90
N GLY A 172 -11.48 -1.08 9.66
CA GLY A 172 -11.80 -2.47 9.33
C GLY A 172 -10.71 -3.47 9.74
N ALA A 173 -9.44 -3.14 9.50
CA ALA A 173 -8.32 -3.99 9.90
C ALA A 173 -8.24 -4.16 11.43
N MET A 174 -8.48 -3.09 12.19
CA MET A 174 -8.51 -3.16 13.65
C MET A 174 -9.65 -4.05 14.16
N HIS A 175 -10.84 -3.99 13.57
CA HIS A 175 -11.95 -4.86 13.94
C HIS A 175 -11.74 -6.34 13.53
N ALA A 176 -10.89 -6.60 12.54
CA ALA A 176 -10.60 -7.94 12.06
C ALA A 176 -9.55 -8.70 12.89
N VAL A 177 -8.85 -8.01 13.79
CA VAL A 177 -7.90 -8.67 14.70
C VAL A 177 -8.66 -9.52 15.70
N ASP A 178 -8.36 -10.81 15.75
CA ASP A 178 -8.84 -11.71 16.80
C ASP A 178 -7.94 -11.57 18.04
N PRO A 179 -8.44 -11.00 19.15
CA PRO A 179 -7.63 -10.83 20.35
C PRO A 179 -7.12 -12.15 20.94
N GLN A 180 -7.80 -13.27 20.71
CA GLN A 180 -7.38 -14.57 21.21
C GLN A 180 -6.11 -15.09 20.55
N ARG A 181 -5.75 -14.55 19.38
CA ARG A 181 -4.50 -14.85 18.69
C ARG A 181 -3.31 -14.01 19.16
N LEU A 182 -3.55 -13.05 20.07
CA LEU A 182 -2.52 -12.21 20.66
C LEU A 182 -2.04 -12.82 21.99
N SER A 183 -0.77 -12.58 22.36
CA SER A 183 -0.30 -12.94 23.72
C SER A 183 -1.10 -12.19 24.80
N ALA A 184 -1.18 -12.71 26.01
CA ALA A 184 -1.94 -12.09 27.10
C ALA A 184 -1.52 -10.63 27.38
N GLU A 185 -0.22 -10.35 27.29
CA GLU A 185 0.33 -9.01 27.42
C GLU A 185 -0.16 -8.07 26.29
N LEU A 186 -0.12 -8.59 25.06
CA LEU A 186 -0.53 -7.82 23.88
C LEU A 186 -2.05 -7.61 23.82
N GLN A 187 -2.86 -8.52 24.38
CA GLN A 187 -4.31 -8.33 24.52
C GLN A 187 -4.64 -7.10 25.36
N THR A 188 -3.90 -6.89 26.45
CA THR A 188 -4.08 -5.70 27.31
C THR A 188 -3.73 -4.42 26.55
N VAL A 189 -2.62 -4.41 25.84
CA VAL A 189 -2.23 -3.27 24.99
C VAL A 189 -3.27 -3.04 23.90
N TRP A 190 -3.72 -4.10 23.25
CA TRP A 190 -4.73 -4.06 22.17
C TRP A 190 -6.05 -3.43 22.64
N THR A 191 -6.56 -3.86 23.79
CA THR A 191 -7.80 -3.30 24.37
C THR A 191 -7.69 -1.79 24.59
N ASN A 192 -6.56 -1.31 25.12
CA ASN A 192 -6.30 0.11 25.31
C ASN A 192 -6.15 0.87 23.98
N VAL A 193 -5.51 0.26 22.99
CA VAL A 193 -5.36 0.81 21.64
C VAL A 193 -6.73 0.94 20.97
N MET A 194 -7.56 -0.10 21.00
CA MET A 194 -8.91 -0.06 20.45
C MET A 194 -9.74 1.05 21.10
N GLY A 195 -9.76 1.15 22.44
CA GLY A 195 -10.51 2.18 23.15
C GLY A 195 -10.10 3.61 22.81
N SER A 196 -8.80 3.84 22.56
CA SER A 196 -8.28 5.17 22.21
C SER A 196 -8.35 5.53 20.74
N THR A 197 -8.36 4.54 19.82
CA THR A 197 -8.36 4.79 18.38
C THR A 197 -9.75 4.85 17.77
N MET A 198 -10.71 4.06 18.25
CA MET A 198 -12.05 4.00 17.66
C MET A 198 -12.76 5.36 17.60
N PRO A 199 -12.78 6.19 18.66
CA PRO A 199 -13.39 7.52 18.62
C PRO A 199 -12.77 8.46 17.58
N VAL A 200 -11.52 8.22 17.20
CA VAL A 200 -10.77 9.04 16.24
C VAL A 200 -10.93 8.51 14.82
N LEU A 201 -10.93 7.19 14.62
CA LEU A 201 -11.01 6.57 13.30
C LEU A 201 -12.37 6.77 12.63
N HIS A 202 -13.45 6.76 13.39
CA HIS A 202 -14.78 6.94 12.81
C HIS A 202 -14.94 8.30 12.11
N PRO A 203 -14.65 9.46 12.72
CA PRO A 203 -14.65 10.74 12.03
C PRO A 203 -13.68 10.79 10.83
N LEU A 204 -12.47 10.24 10.98
CA LEU A 204 -11.46 10.19 9.92
C LEU A 204 -11.95 9.45 8.67
N SER A 205 -12.75 8.40 8.84
CA SER A 205 -13.26 7.58 7.74
C SER A 205 -14.45 8.21 7.01
N THR A 206 -14.92 9.39 7.44
CA THR A 206 -16.09 10.07 6.87
C THR A 206 -15.79 11.48 6.39
N THR A 207 -14.74 12.12 6.90
CA THR A 207 -14.36 13.49 6.49
C THR A 207 -13.44 13.49 5.27
N LYS A 208 -13.61 14.50 4.41
CA LYS A 208 -12.70 14.85 3.33
C LYS A 208 -11.90 16.12 3.63
N ASP A 209 -12.03 16.66 4.82
CA ASP A 209 -11.23 17.80 5.28
C ASP A 209 -9.83 17.32 5.69
N LEU A 210 -8.83 17.76 4.94
CA LEU A 210 -7.44 17.35 5.13
C LEU A 210 -6.87 17.82 6.48
N ALA A 211 -7.33 18.96 6.99
CA ALA A 211 -6.89 19.47 8.29
C ALA A 211 -7.46 18.60 9.42
N GLU A 212 -8.74 18.25 9.35
CA GLU A 212 -9.36 17.30 10.29
C GLU A 212 -8.68 15.94 10.25
N GLN A 213 -8.37 15.45 9.04
CA GLN A 213 -7.67 14.17 8.87
C GLN A 213 -6.27 14.18 9.48
N ARG A 214 -5.50 15.23 9.29
CA ARG A 214 -4.18 15.41 9.88
C ARG A 214 -4.23 15.50 11.41
N ASN A 215 -5.19 16.26 11.95
CA ASN A 215 -5.42 16.34 13.39
C ASN A 215 -5.81 14.97 13.98
N GLY A 216 -6.73 14.27 13.34
CA GLY A 216 -7.11 12.92 13.74
C GLY A 216 -5.92 11.94 13.67
N PHE A 217 -5.12 12.00 12.62
CA PHE A 217 -3.93 11.15 12.47
C PHE A 217 -2.91 11.40 13.59
N ALA A 218 -2.68 12.65 13.99
CA ALA A 218 -1.83 12.98 15.13
C ALA A 218 -2.33 12.33 16.42
N LYS A 219 -3.66 12.26 16.62
CA LYS A 219 -4.28 11.61 17.79
C LYS A 219 -4.20 10.08 17.76
N LEU A 220 -4.09 9.46 16.58
CA LEU A 220 -3.91 8.00 16.44
C LEU A 220 -2.49 7.55 16.80
N THR A 221 -1.50 8.36 16.48
CA THR A 221 -0.07 7.98 16.56
C THR A 221 0.35 7.46 17.95
N PRO A 222 -0.04 8.06 19.07
CA PRO A 222 0.35 7.55 20.40
C PRO A 222 -0.12 6.12 20.67
N ALA A 223 -1.30 5.75 20.18
CA ALA A 223 -1.82 4.40 20.30
C ALA A 223 -1.05 3.41 19.41
N MET A 224 -0.81 3.81 18.17
CA MET A 224 -0.02 3.00 17.22
C MET A 224 1.42 2.82 17.68
N LEU A 225 2.02 3.83 18.31
CA LEU A 225 3.35 3.74 18.91
C LEU A 225 3.39 2.70 20.04
N ARG A 226 2.40 2.70 20.95
CA ARG A 226 2.30 1.67 21.99
C ARG A 226 2.21 0.28 21.40
N LEU A 227 1.42 0.11 20.35
CA LEU A 227 1.26 -1.17 19.68
C LEU A 227 2.56 -1.61 19.00
N ALA A 228 3.26 -0.70 18.30
CA ALA A 228 4.53 -0.98 17.65
C ALA A 228 5.63 -1.40 18.65
N LYS A 229 5.65 -0.78 19.82
CA LYS A 229 6.61 -1.14 20.90
C LYS A 229 6.27 -2.48 21.56
N ALA A 230 5.00 -2.80 21.70
CA ALA A 230 4.57 -4.07 22.29
C ALA A 230 4.71 -5.26 21.34
N ALA A 231 4.64 -5.02 20.04
CA ALA A 231 4.76 -6.03 18.99
C ALA A 231 5.68 -5.52 17.85
N PRO A 232 6.98 -5.40 18.11
CA PRO A 232 7.91 -4.97 17.08
C PRO A 232 7.99 -6.00 15.94
N GLY A 233 7.83 -5.50 14.71
CA GLY A 233 7.92 -6.31 13.49
C GLY A 233 9.37 -6.70 13.15
N ASP A 234 9.55 -7.49 12.08
CA ASP A 234 10.87 -7.90 11.61
C ASP A 234 11.67 -6.75 10.97
N ALA A 235 10.97 -5.73 10.43
CA ALA A 235 11.59 -4.52 9.91
C ALA A 235 11.49 -3.37 10.91
N PRO A 236 12.49 -2.48 10.98
CA PRO A 236 12.45 -1.32 11.87
C PRO A 236 11.33 -0.36 11.48
N VAL A 237 10.72 0.25 12.49
CA VAL A 237 9.77 1.35 12.36
C VAL A 237 10.37 2.59 13.01
N TYR A 238 10.29 3.73 12.35
CA TYR A 238 10.82 5.00 12.82
C TYR A 238 9.70 5.82 13.44
N LEU A 239 9.94 6.36 14.63
CA LEU A 239 9.11 7.41 15.21
C LEU A 239 9.70 8.75 14.78
N ASP A 240 8.99 9.44 13.91
CA ASP A 240 9.36 10.75 13.41
C ASP A 240 8.61 11.85 14.16
N HIS A 241 9.18 13.06 14.17
CA HIS A 241 8.63 14.21 14.88
C HIS A 241 8.68 15.48 14.04
N CYS A 242 7.56 16.18 13.94
CA CYS A 242 7.47 17.53 13.38
C CYS A 242 7.25 18.54 14.51
N PRO A 243 8.17 19.47 14.78
CA PRO A 243 7.99 20.45 15.86
C PRO A 243 7.00 21.57 15.51
N MET A 244 6.64 21.72 14.23
CA MET A 244 5.86 22.85 13.72
C MET A 244 4.35 22.59 13.75
N TYR A 245 3.91 21.33 13.79
CA TYR A 245 2.48 21.00 13.74
C TYR A 245 1.90 20.97 15.16
N GLU A 246 0.92 21.87 15.45
CA GLU A 246 0.18 21.91 16.72
C GLU A 246 1.07 21.88 17.99
N GLY A 247 2.25 22.49 17.92
CA GLY A 247 3.22 22.47 19.04
C GLY A 247 4.08 21.22 19.13
N GLY A 248 4.00 20.36 18.13
CA GLY A 248 4.78 19.14 17.96
C GLY A 248 3.90 17.91 17.79
N ALA A 249 4.09 17.18 16.68
CA ALA A 249 3.36 15.96 16.41
C ALA A 249 4.29 14.85 15.88
N ASP A 250 3.99 13.64 16.31
CA ASP A 250 4.76 12.44 15.96
C ASP A 250 3.99 11.62 14.90
N TRP A 251 4.72 10.80 14.13
CA TRP A 251 4.15 9.74 13.29
C TRP A 251 5.10 8.55 13.19
N LEU A 252 4.56 7.38 12.83
CA LEU A 252 5.38 6.21 12.54
C LEU A 252 5.63 6.11 11.02
N SER A 253 6.84 5.68 10.66
CA SER A 253 7.27 5.47 9.28
C SER A 253 8.04 4.16 9.13
N ARG A 254 7.94 3.51 7.96
CA ARG A 254 8.83 2.42 7.55
C ARG A 254 10.10 2.95 6.88
N ASP A 255 10.05 4.17 6.38
CA ASP A 255 11.18 4.83 5.71
C ASP A 255 11.95 5.69 6.70
N LYS A 256 13.27 5.60 6.66
CA LYS A 256 14.14 6.49 7.45
C LYS A 256 14.11 7.93 6.94
N ALA A 257 13.77 8.12 5.67
CA ALA A 257 13.62 9.45 5.08
C ALA A 257 12.35 10.12 5.60
N ILE A 258 12.50 11.33 6.13
CA ILE A 258 11.39 12.13 6.63
C ILE A 258 10.42 12.47 5.49
N ARG A 259 9.15 12.09 5.68
CA ARG A 259 8.03 12.44 4.81
C ARG A 259 6.85 12.87 5.69
N ASN A 260 6.72 14.18 5.87
CA ASN A 260 5.81 14.77 6.82
C ASN A 260 4.34 14.66 6.37
N PRO A 261 3.46 13.93 7.10
CA PRO A 261 2.05 13.80 6.75
C PRO A 261 1.22 15.04 7.09
N TYR A 262 1.71 15.89 7.98
CA TYR A 262 0.97 17.05 8.48
C TYR A 262 1.01 18.25 7.53
N TYR A 263 2.06 18.37 6.73
CA TYR A 263 2.22 19.47 5.77
C TYR A 263 2.29 18.98 4.31
N GLY A 264 2.56 17.70 4.09
CA GLY A 264 2.70 17.14 2.74
C GLY A 264 3.79 17.87 1.95
N SER A 265 3.51 18.20 0.69
CA SER A 265 4.48 18.84 -0.21
C SER A 265 4.95 20.22 0.26
N GLN A 266 4.21 20.90 1.13
CA GLN A 266 4.58 22.24 1.62
C GLN A 266 5.82 22.18 2.52
N MET A 267 5.96 21.17 3.35
CA MET A 267 7.09 20.96 4.26
C MET A 267 7.44 19.47 4.37
N LEU A 268 7.66 18.83 3.22
CA LEU A 268 7.77 17.38 3.10
C LEU A 268 8.87 16.78 4.01
N THR A 269 9.99 17.46 4.13
CA THR A 269 11.16 16.99 4.90
C THR A 269 11.27 17.64 6.28
N CYS A 270 10.26 18.39 6.71
CA CYS A 270 10.26 18.99 8.04
C CYS A 270 10.01 17.92 9.10
N GLY A 271 10.99 17.73 9.95
CA GLY A 271 10.98 16.77 11.04
C GLY A 271 12.31 16.04 11.22
N SER A 272 12.35 15.17 12.20
CA SER A 272 13.51 14.32 12.49
C SER A 272 13.06 12.98 13.06
N VAL A 273 13.90 11.96 12.88
CA VAL A 273 13.71 10.66 13.54
C VAL A 273 14.00 10.83 15.03
N LYS A 274 13.02 10.53 15.87
CA LYS A 274 13.07 10.61 17.32
C LYS A 274 13.49 9.29 17.95
N GLU A 275 13.03 8.19 17.38
CA GLU A 275 13.28 6.84 17.88
C GLU A 275 13.23 5.82 16.74
N THR A 276 14.01 4.75 16.87
CA THR A 276 13.90 3.56 15.99
C THR A 276 13.39 2.40 16.82
N ILE A 277 12.27 1.80 16.40
CA ILE A 277 11.64 0.65 17.04
C ILE A 277 12.02 -0.58 16.21
N ALA A 278 12.75 -1.49 16.82
CA ALA A 278 13.18 -2.76 16.23
C ALA A 278 13.10 -3.86 17.31
N LYS A 279 13.11 -5.14 16.88
CA LYS A 279 13.27 -6.29 17.78
C LYS A 279 14.62 -6.26 18.46
#